data_49a81e4d00fa24efb2b72f71f685d844
#
_entry.id   49a81e4d00fa24efb2b72f71f685d844
#
_cell.length_a   1.000
_cell.length_b   1.000
_cell.length_c   1.000
_cell.angle_alpha   90.00
_cell.angle_beta   90.00
_cell.angle_gamma   90.00
#
_symmetry.space_group_name_H-M   'P 1'
#
loop_
_entity.id
_entity.type
_entity.pdbx_description
1 polymer ?
#
loop_
_entity_poly.entity_id
_entity_poly.type
_entity_poly.pdbx_seq_one_letter_code
_entity_poly.pdbx_strand_id
1 'polypeptide(L)'
;MKTIDAQHVAHIDKSKCVECGQCAKVCPYTAIVSRKRPCQNACKVKAISMNEEKAATIDNNKCISCGACVYQCPFGAIMDKSYMLNVIDLLRKSEQGRSYKLYAIVAPSISSQFNYARLGQVISGLKALGFHTVVEAALGADMVAEAESRELAEKGFLTSSCCPAFVTYIRQSFPQLLPMVSHNLSPMAAIARFIKETTPDAKTIFIGPCTAKKAEAQLDTVKPYIDAVLTFEELQALFDSRDLDITTLPEDVLDNASYFGRIFARSGGLSDAVAEGLKEQNIDFDLKPCVCDGIEACRMALLKKSKNVLDANFIEGMACLGGCIGGAGCLTHGEKNKAEVDKYGREAYEKTIADATSVLK
;
A
#
# COMPACT_ATOMS: atom_id res chain seq x y z
N MET A 1 -23.23 -21.93 -31.52
CA MET A 1 -23.19 -22.40 -32.91
C MET A 1 -21.86 -23.15 -33.10
N LYS A 2 -21.89 -24.43 -33.44
CA LYS A 2 -20.66 -25.23 -33.66
C LYS A 2 -20.15 -24.95 -35.07
N THR A 3 -19.04 -24.28 -35.19
CA THR A 3 -18.28 -24.25 -36.46
C THR A 3 -17.18 -25.27 -36.39
N ILE A 4 -17.28 -26.33 -37.17
CA ILE A 4 -16.24 -27.34 -37.35
C ILE A 4 -15.59 -26.99 -38.67
N ASP A 5 -14.26 -26.79 -38.68
CA ASP A 5 -13.51 -26.55 -39.89
C ASP A 5 -13.30 -27.86 -40.67
N ALA A 6 -12.71 -27.76 -41.88
CA ALA A 6 -12.45 -28.90 -42.73
C ALA A 6 -11.48 -29.97 -42.13
N GLN A 7 -10.85 -29.64 -41.02
CA GLN A 7 -9.92 -30.51 -40.25
C GLN A 7 -10.56 -31.08 -38.97
N HIS A 8 -11.86 -30.85 -38.79
CA HIS A 8 -12.62 -31.27 -37.60
C HIS A 8 -12.15 -30.65 -36.28
N VAL A 9 -11.50 -29.49 -36.33
CA VAL A 9 -11.08 -28.74 -35.15
C VAL A 9 -12.13 -27.68 -34.84
N ALA A 10 -12.68 -27.72 -33.64
CA ALA A 10 -13.62 -26.71 -33.19
C ALA A 10 -12.91 -25.36 -32.99
N HIS A 11 -13.42 -24.30 -33.60
CA HIS A 11 -12.92 -22.96 -33.43
C HIS A 11 -14.06 -21.97 -33.10
N ILE A 12 -13.72 -20.83 -32.49
CA ILE A 12 -14.68 -19.78 -32.21
C ILE A 12 -14.53 -18.71 -33.29
N ASP A 13 -15.59 -18.54 -34.06
CA ASP A 13 -15.72 -17.43 -35.01
C ASP A 13 -15.88 -16.12 -34.24
N LYS A 14 -14.82 -15.31 -34.23
CA LYS A 14 -14.77 -14.05 -33.48
C LYS A 14 -15.77 -12.99 -33.99
N SER A 15 -16.19 -13.06 -35.25
CA SER A 15 -17.15 -12.13 -35.82
C SER A 15 -18.57 -12.38 -35.30
N LYS A 16 -18.86 -13.60 -34.84
CA LYS A 16 -20.16 -14.04 -34.34
C LYS A 16 -20.17 -14.25 -32.82
N CYS A 17 -19.01 -14.24 -32.19
CA CYS A 17 -18.86 -14.48 -30.76
C CYS A 17 -19.22 -13.22 -29.96
N VAL A 18 -20.25 -13.32 -29.13
CA VAL A 18 -20.67 -12.27 -28.20
C VAL A 18 -19.99 -12.37 -26.82
N GLU A 19 -18.95 -13.16 -26.69
CA GLU A 19 -18.13 -13.36 -25.47
C GLU A 19 -18.96 -13.72 -24.19
N CYS A 20 -20.09 -14.37 -24.35
CA CYS A 20 -20.98 -14.72 -23.21
C CYS A 20 -20.40 -15.79 -22.29
N GLY A 21 -19.29 -16.46 -22.65
CA GLY A 21 -18.59 -17.46 -21.84
C GLY A 21 -19.31 -18.81 -21.67
N GLN A 22 -20.49 -19.02 -22.28
CA GLN A 22 -21.24 -20.26 -22.11
C GLN A 22 -20.50 -21.49 -22.65
N CYS A 23 -19.81 -21.34 -23.79
CA CYS A 23 -19.00 -22.42 -24.36
C CYS A 23 -17.88 -22.90 -23.42
N ALA A 24 -17.25 -21.98 -22.68
CA ALA A 24 -16.24 -22.34 -21.69
C ALA A 24 -16.82 -23.06 -20.46
N LYS A 25 -18.04 -22.68 -20.05
CA LYS A 25 -18.72 -23.34 -18.91
C LYS A 25 -19.16 -24.77 -19.18
N VAL A 26 -19.54 -25.06 -20.43
CA VAL A 26 -20.07 -26.37 -20.81
C VAL A 26 -19.03 -27.30 -21.45
N CYS A 27 -17.80 -26.85 -21.64
CA CYS A 27 -16.74 -27.68 -22.22
C CYS A 27 -16.21 -28.68 -21.17
N PRO A 28 -16.44 -29.98 -21.33
CA PRO A 28 -16.02 -30.98 -20.34
C PRO A 28 -14.50 -31.18 -20.31
N TYR A 29 -13.80 -30.71 -21.35
CA TYR A 29 -12.34 -30.85 -21.48
C TYR A 29 -11.57 -29.57 -21.13
N THR A 30 -12.25 -28.52 -20.66
CA THR A 30 -11.65 -27.21 -20.39
C THR A 30 -10.84 -26.64 -21.57
N ALA A 31 -11.14 -27.11 -22.81
CA ALA A 31 -10.43 -26.71 -24.03
C ALA A 31 -10.75 -25.28 -24.49
N ILE A 32 -11.80 -24.68 -23.93
CA ILE A 32 -12.22 -23.30 -24.24
C ILE A 32 -11.92 -22.44 -23.04
N VAL A 33 -10.94 -21.55 -23.18
CA VAL A 33 -10.57 -20.60 -22.13
C VAL A 33 -10.82 -19.16 -22.60
N SER A 34 -11.50 -18.38 -21.76
CA SER A 34 -11.59 -16.93 -21.97
C SER A 34 -10.29 -16.31 -21.45
N ARG A 35 -9.46 -15.80 -22.35
CA ARG A 35 -8.22 -15.12 -21.99
C ARG A 35 -8.46 -13.62 -21.93
N LYS A 36 -8.74 -13.11 -20.73
CA LYS A 36 -8.61 -11.69 -20.46
C LYS A 36 -7.13 -11.34 -20.33
N ARG A 37 -6.77 -10.09 -20.68
CA ARG A 37 -5.41 -9.60 -20.45
C ARG A 37 -5.06 -9.63 -18.95
N PRO A 38 -3.77 -9.79 -18.59
CA PRO A 38 -3.34 -9.79 -17.18
C PRO A 38 -3.86 -8.59 -16.40
N CYS A 39 -3.84 -7.39 -16.97
CA CYS A 39 -4.36 -6.17 -16.36
C CYS A 39 -5.87 -6.22 -16.07
N GLN A 40 -6.69 -6.83 -16.97
CA GLN A 40 -8.12 -7.01 -16.73
C GLN A 40 -8.41 -8.03 -15.62
N ASN A 41 -7.62 -9.10 -15.55
CA ASN A 41 -7.73 -10.12 -14.50
C ASN A 41 -7.31 -9.58 -13.13
N ALA A 42 -6.28 -8.74 -13.11
CA ALA A 42 -5.77 -8.09 -11.91
C ALA A 42 -6.77 -7.06 -11.35
N CYS A 43 -7.54 -6.40 -12.22
CA CYS A 43 -8.45 -5.34 -11.80
C CYS A 43 -9.74 -5.90 -11.16
N LYS A 44 -9.73 -6.07 -9.85
CA LYS A 44 -10.87 -6.62 -9.09
C LYS A 44 -12.06 -5.65 -8.99
N VAL A 45 -11.82 -4.35 -9.18
CA VAL A 45 -12.90 -3.34 -9.26
C VAL A 45 -13.43 -3.16 -10.69
N LYS A 46 -12.89 -3.93 -11.67
CA LYS A 46 -13.34 -3.93 -13.07
C LYS A 46 -13.28 -2.54 -13.73
N ALA A 47 -12.27 -1.75 -13.39
CA ALA A 47 -12.02 -0.44 -13.97
C ALA A 47 -11.35 -0.50 -15.35
N ILE A 48 -10.91 -1.69 -15.85
CA ILE A 48 -10.18 -1.82 -17.10
C ILE A 48 -11.06 -2.46 -18.16
N SER A 49 -11.22 -1.77 -19.28
CA SER A 49 -11.84 -2.25 -20.52
C SER A 49 -10.85 -2.16 -21.70
N MET A 50 -11.23 -2.73 -22.83
CA MET A 50 -10.50 -2.57 -24.08
C MET A 50 -11.30 -1.63 -25.00
N ASN A 51 -10.61 -0.67 -25.62
CA ASN A 51 -11.22 0.18 -26.66
C ASN A 51 -11.28 -0.58 -28.02
N GLU A 52 -11.79 0.07 -29.05
CA GLU A 52 -11.93 -0.47 -30.40
C GLU A 52 -10.57 -0.92 -31.01
N GLU A 53 -9.51 -0.22 -30.67
CA GLU A 53 -8.14 -0.53 -31.08
C GLU A 53 -7.49 -1.63 -30.22
N LYS A 54 -8.27 -2.24 -29.32
CA LYS A 54 -7.80 -3.25 -28.33
C LYS A 54 -6.72 -2.72 -27.37
N ALA A 55 -6.61 -1.42 -27.19
CA ALA A 55 -5.81 -0.83 -26.11
C ALA A 55 -6.58 -0.85 -24.79
N ALA A 56 -5.85 -1.02 -23.67
CA ALA A 56 -6.44 -0.96 -22.35
C ALA A 56 -6.80 0.49 -21.99
N THR A 57 -8.04 0.69 -21.54
CA THR A 57 -8.52 1.97 -21.00
C THR A 57 -8.94 1.80 -19.55
N ILE A 58 -8.67 2.82 -18.74
CA ILE A 58 -8.96 2.82 -17.30
C ILE A 58 -10.10 3.81 -17.02
N ASP A 59 -11.18 3.30 -16.47
CA ASP A 59 -12.28 4.12 -15.95
C ASP A 59 -11.87 4.69 -14.58
N ASN A 60 -11.52 5.97 -14.55
CA ASN A 60 -11.06 6.65 -13.33
C ASN A 60 -12.16 6.75 -12.24
N ASN A 61 -13.43 6.65 -12.60
CA ASN A 61 -14.53 6.65 -11.64
C ASN A 61 -14.64 5.32 -10.87
N LYS A 62 -14.02 4.25 -11.41
CA LYS A 62 -13.95 2.93 -10.76
C LYS A 62 -12.56 2.60 -10.25
N CYS A 63 -11.54 3.28 -10.75
CA CYS A 63 -10.14 3.01 -10.39
C CYS A 63 -9.88 3.46 -8.95
N ILE A 64 -9.29 2.56 -8.15
CA ILE A 64 -8.89 2.83 -6.76
C ILE A 64 -7.37 3.05 -6.62
N SER A 65 -6.67 3.23 -7.72
CA SER A 65 -5.22 3.48 -7.80
C SER A 65 -4.33 2.42 -7.12
N CYS A 66 -4.83 1.19 -6.95
CA CYS A 66 -4.09 0.12 -6.23
C CYS A 66 -2.86 -0.42 -6.96
N GLY A 67 -2.68 -0.12 -8.26
CA GLY A 67 -1.51 -0.51 -9.05
C GLY A 67 -1.45 -1.97 -9.47
N ALA A 68 -2.42 -2.82 -9.14
CA ALA A 68 -2.38 -4.23 -9.51
C ALA A 68 -2.23 -4.47 -11.02
N CYS A 69 -2.77 -3.59 -11.86
CA CYS A 69 -2.63 -3.64 -13.32
C CYS A 69 -1.22 -3.22 -13.79
N VAL A 70 -0.55 -2.34 -13.05
CA VAL A 70 0.85 -1.94 -13.31
C VAL A 70 1.75 -3.15 -13.09
N TYR A 71 1.69 -3.72 -11.89
CA TYR A 71 2.47 -4.90 -11.51
C TYR A 71 2.25 -6.10 -12.44
N GLN A 72 1.00 -6.35 -12.87
CA GLN A 72 0.67 -7.50 -13.71
C GLN A 72 0.91 -7.28 -15.22
N CYS A 73 1.39 -6.11 -15.63
CA CYS A 73 1.68 -5.86 -17.04
C CYS A 73 3.10 -6.29 -17.40
N PRO A 74 3.29 -7.41 -18.11
CA PRO A 74 4.64 -7.91 -18.41
C PRO A 74 5.40 -7.05 -19.44
N PHE A 75 4.70 -6.06 -20.05
CA PHE A 75 5.25 -5.19 -21.08
C PHE A 75 5.46 -3.75 -20.62
N GLY A 76 5.19 -3.44 -19.35
CA GLY A 76 5.26 -2.06 -18.86
C GLY A 76 4.30 -1.08 -19.57
N ALA A 77 3.25 -1.59 -20.24
CA ALA A 77 2.31 -0.75 -21.01
C ALA A 77 1.32 0.03 -20.13
N ILE A 78 1.21 -0.33 -18.85
CA ILE A 78 0.47 0.42 -17.84
C ILE A 78 1.50 0.81 -16.78
N MET A 79 1.65 2.09 -16.57
CA MET A 79 2.57 2.67 -15.61
C MET A 79 1.81 3.56 -14.64
N ASP A 80 2.34 3.74 -13.46
CA ASP A 80 1.88 4.75 -12.52
C ASP A 80 2.57 6.10 -12.81
N LYS A 81 2.10 7.16 -12.17
CA LYS A 81 2.77 8.47 -12.29
C LYS A 81 4.06 8.47 -11.48
N SER A 82 5.18 8.64 -12.14
CA SER A 82 6.47 8.77 -11.47
C SER A 82 6.69 10.19 -10.91
N TYR A 83 7.27 10.26 -9.72
CA TYR A 83 7.75 11.49 -9.09
C TYR A 83 9.29 11.57 -9.03
N MET A 84 9.99 10.68 -9.75
CA MET A 84 11.45 10.62 -9.76
C MET A 84 12.11 11.96 -10.06
N LEU A 85 11.67 12.65 -11.12
CA LEU A 85 12.25 13.95 -11.49
C LEU A 85 12.03 15.01 -10.41
N ASN A 86 10.87 15.01 -9.75
CA ASN A 86 10.60 15.90 -8.63
C ASN A 86 11.54 15.60 -7.45
N VAL A 87 11.76 14.32 -7.14
CA VAL A 87 12.65 13.90 -6.06
C VAL A 87 14.12 14.27 -6.38
N ILE A 88 14.58 14.04 -7.61
CA ILE A 88 15.93 14.43 -8.05
C ILE A 88 16.11 15.94 -7.92
N ASP A 89 15.11 16.74 -8.29
CA ASP A 89 15.17 18.21 -8.14
C ASP A 89 15.20 18.61 -6.66
N LEU A 90 14.41 17.97 -5.80
CA LEU A 90 14.42 18.19 -4.35
C LEU A 90 15.78 17.82 -3.74
N LEU A 91 16.34 16.68 -4.10
CA LEU A 91 17.68 16.24 -3.64
C LEU A 91 18.76 17.25 -4.05
N ARG A 92 18.74 17.69 -5.31
CA ARG A 92 19.70 18.67 -5.81
C ARG A 92 19.58 20.01 -5.07
N LYS A 93 18.36 20.53 -4.90
CA LYS A 93 18.09 21.81 -4.26
C LYS A 93 18.29 21.80 -2.74
N SER A 94 18.25 20.64 -2.10
CA SER A 94 18.53 20.52 -0.66
C SER A 94 19.98 20.83 -0.32
N GLU A 95 20.89 20.71 -1.30
CA GLU A 95 22.34 20.91 -1.12
C GLU A 95 22.89 20.11 0.06
N GLN A 96 22.50 18.84 0.14
CA GLN A 96 22.83 17.94 1.27
C GLN A 96 22.31 18.45 2.62
N GLY A 97 21.13 19.03 2.64
CA GLY A 97 20.48 19.53 3.85
C GLY A 97 20.87 20.95 4.27
N ARG A 98 21.69 21.67 3.46
CA ARG A 98 22.08 23.05 3.76
C ARG A 98 20.97 24.06 3.47
N SER A 99 20.21 23.88 2.37
CA SER A 99 19.10 24.76 2.01
C SER A 99 17.82 24.41 2.78
N TYR A 100 17.52 23.13 2.90
CA TYR A 100 16.43 22.59 3.70
C TYR A 100 16.69 21.11 4.01
N LYS A 101 16.11 20.61 5.10
CA LYS A 101 16.22 19.20 5.47
C LYS A 101 15.28 18.37 4.62
N LEU A 102 15.81 17.32 3.98
CA LEU A 102 15.03 16.38 3.19
C LEU A 102 14.87 15.06 3.97
N TYR A 103 13.64 14.72 4.30
CA TYR A 103 13.29 13.51 5.06
C TYR A 103 12.83 12.42 4.12
N ALA A 104 13.40 11.23 4.26
CA ALA A 104 12.85 10.00 3.71
C ALA A 104 11.98 9.30 4.76
N ILE A 105 10.69 9.19 4.50
CA ILE A 105 9.75 8.43 5.33
C ILE A 105 9.60 7.05 4.70
N VAL A 106 10.16 6.01 5.31
CA VAL A 106 10.21 4.67 4.72
C VAL A 106 9.16 3.74 5.29
N ALA A 107 8.47 3.03 4.42
CA ALA A 107 7.48 2.03 4.82
C ALA A 107 8.16 0.79 5.45
N PRO A 108 7.59 0.15 6.49
CA PRO A 108 8.19 -1.00 7.15
C PRO A 108 8.46 -2.19 6.23
N SER A 109 7.68 -2.31 5.14
CA SER A 109 7.89 -3.34 4.11
C SER A 109 9.25 -3.27 3.42
N ILE A 110 10.02 -2.16 3.58
CA ILE A 110 11.39 -2.05 3.07
C ILE A 110 12.29 -3.17 3.58
N SER A 111 12.04 -3.68 4.78
CA SER A 111 12.80 -4.77 5.41
C SER A 111 12.82 -6.06 4.59
N SER A 112 11.85 -6.23 3.66
CA SER A 112 11.72 -7.43 2.83
C SER A 112 12.07 -7.21 1.36
N GLN A 113 12.57 -6.02 0.97
CA GLN A 113 12.64 -5.65 -0.44
C GLN A 113 14.05 -5.75 -1.05
N PHE A 114 15.05 -5.23 -0.39
CA PHE A 114 16.43 -5.17 -0.90
C PHE A 114 17.22 -6.40 -0.41
N ASN A 115 16.82 -7.60 -0.86
CA ASN A 115 17.34 -8.88 -0.36
C ASN A 115 18.85 -9.10 -0.60
N TYR A 116 19.47 -8.28 -1.43
CA TYR A 116 20.91 -8.32 -1.72
C TYR A 116 21.75 -7.45 -0.78
N ALA A 117 21.09 -6.63 0.07
CA ALA A 117 21.73 -5.75 1.03
C ALA A 117 21.06 -5.86 2.41
N ARG A 118 21.75 -5.43 3.45
CA ARG A 118 21.17 -5.32 4.78
C ARG A 118 20.35 -4.02 4.88
N LEU A 119 19.34 -4.00 5.74
CA LEU A 119 18.50 -2.81 5.91
C LEU A 119 19.33 -1.57 6.25
N GLY A 120 20.28 -1.67 7.17
CA GLY A 120 21.17 -0.56 7.52
C GLY A 120 21.99 -0.01 6.34
N GLN A 121 22.35 -0.86 5.36
CA GLN A 121 23.01 -0.43 4.13
C GLN A 121 22.07 0.32 3.20
N VAL A 122 20.79 -0.08 3.13
CA VAL A 122 19.75 0.66 2.38
C VAL A 122 19.56 2.04 2.98
N ILE A 123 19.56 2.16 4.32
CA ILE A 123 19.47 3.45 5.01
C ILE A 123 20.68 4.33 4.71
N SER A 124 21.89 3.78 4.73
CA SER A 124 23.11 4.48 4.31
C SER A 124 23.03 4.91 2.85
N GLY A 125 22.47 4.08 1.98
CA GLY A 125 22.22 4.41 0.58
C GLY A 125 21.31 5.62 0.41
N LEU A 126 20.23 5.70 1.19
CA LEU A 126 19.36 6.88 1.20
C LEU A 126 20.12 8.16 1.60
N LYS A 127 20.95 8.08 2.65
CA LYS A 127 21.79 9.21 3.07
C LYS A 127 22.82 9.58 1.99
N ALA A 128 23.41 8.59 1.32
CA ALA A 128 24.35 8.80 0.21
C ALA A 128 23.67 9.47 -1.01
N LEU A 129 22.37 9.21 -1.27
CA LEU A 129 21.59 9.95 -2.27
C LEU A 129 21.39 11.42 -1.92
N GLY A 130 21.53 11.80 -0.65
CA GLY A 130 21.38 13.17 -0.18
C GLY A 130 20.15 13.42 0.71
N PHE A 131 19.46 12.38 1.18
CA PHE A 131 18.47 12.52 2.23
C PHE A 131 19.16 12.89 3.55
N HIS A 132 18.67 13.94 4.21
CA HIS A 132 19.23 14.40 5.48
C HIS A 132 18.88 13.43 6.63
N THR A 133 17.63 12.95 6.67
CA THR A 133 17.13 12.09 7.74
C THR A 133 16.25 11.01 7.14
N VAL A 134 16.35 9.81 7.68
CA VAL A 134 15.45 8.68 7.37
C VAL A 134 14.62 8.39 8.61
N VAL A 135 13.29 8.29 8.43
CA VAL A 135 12.32 8.05 9.51
C VAL A 135 11.40 6.90 9.11
N GLU A 136 11.04 6.09 10.07
CA GLU A 136 10.08 5.01 9.83
C GLU A 136 8.64 5.55 9.72
N ALA A 137 7.93 5.18 8.65
CA ALA A 137 6.47 5.36 8.61
C ALA A 137 5.75 4.53 9.70
N ALA A 138 6.44 3.55 10.25
CA ALA A 138 6.00 2.76 11.39
C ALA A 138 5.74 3.60 12.64
N LEU A 139 6.52 4.67 12.89
CA LEU A 139 6.23 5.62 13.97
C LEU A 139 4.88 6.34 13.74
N GLY A 140 4.59 6.68 12.48
CA GLY A 140 3.26 7.18 12.11
C GLY A 140 2.16 6.13 12.29
N ALA A 141 2.48 4.83 12.16
CA ALA A 141 1.53 3.76 12.43
C ALA A 141 1.26 3.61 13.94
N ASP A 142 2.26 3.80 14.80
CA ASP A 142 2.08 3.87 16.25
C ASP A 142 1.15 5.02 16.64
N MET A 143 1.36 6.23 16.08
CA MET A 143 0.48 7.38 16.28
C MET A 143 -0.98 7.06 15.89
N VAL A 144 -1.15 6.41 14.74
CA VAL A 144 -2.48 6.07 14.22
C VAL A 144 -3.12 4.98 15.07
N ALA A 145 -2.39 3.95 15.48
CA ALA A 145 -2.92 2.89 16.33
C ALA A 145 -3.42 3.42 17.68
N GLU A 146 -2.66 4.33 18.31
CA GLU A 146 -3.07 5.02 19.55
C GLU A 146 -4.34 5.84 19.36
N ALA A 147 -4.49 6.55 18.25
CA ALA A 147 -5.66 7.38 17.98
C ALA A 147 -6.87 6.55 17.53
N GLU A 148 -6.64 5.54 16.66
CA GLU A 148 -7.69 4.70 16.09
C GLU A 148 -8.33 3.78 17.14
N SER A 149 -7.55 3.32 18.14
CA SER A 149 -8.07 2.55 19.28
C SER A 149 -9.05 3.37 20.12
N ARG A 150 -8.76 4.64 20.39
CA ARG A 150 -9.70 5.56 21.08
C ARG A 150 -10.96 5.80 20.26
N GLU A 151 -10.78 6.14 18.97
CA GLU A 151 -11.91 6.38 18.06
C GLU A 151 -12.82 5.16 17.94
N LEU A 152 -12.24 3.95 17.87
CA LEU A 152 -13.00 2.71 17.83
C LEU A 152 -13.83 2.49 19.08
N ALA A 153 -13.24 2.70 20.26
CA ALA A 153 -13.94 2.55 21.53
C ALA A 153 -15.10 3.54 21.69
N GLU A 154 -14.90 4.79 21.23
CA GLU A 154 -15.95 5.83 21.27
C GLU A 154 -17.10 5.53 20.31
N LYS A 155 -16.80 5.03 19.10
CA LYS A 155 -17.81 4.79 18.05
C LYS A 155 -18.44 3.40 18.08
N GLY A 156 -17.79 2.43 18.73
CA GLY A 156 -18.23 1.04 18.80
C GLY A 156 -18.06 0.25 17.50
N PHE A 157 -17.79 0.92 16.37
CA PHE A 157 -17.46 0.31 15.07
C PHE A 157 -16.63 1.25 14.22
N LEU A 158 -15.60 0.70 13.57
CA LEU A 158 -14.73 1.47 12.69
C LEU A 158 -14.23 0.63 11.51
N THR A 159 -13.93 1.28 10.38
CA THR A 159 -13.04 0.73 9.36
C THR A 159 -11.74 1.51 9.33
N SER A 160 -10.63 0.84 9.06
CA SER A 160 -9.33 1.49 8.95
C SER A 160 -9.27 2.52 7.81
N SER A 161 -8.42 3.55 7.98
CA SER A 161 -8.15 4.59 6.96
C SER A 161 -6.76 4.51 6.34
N CYS A 162 -5.89 3.62 6.84
CA CYS A 162 -4.47 3.55 6.46
C CYS A 162 -4.22 3.18 4.99
N CYS A 163 -5.13 2.44 4.33
CA CYS A 163 -5.04 2.04 2.94
C CYS A 163 -5.88 2.97 2.03
N PRO A 164 -5.27 3.90 1.25
CA PRO A 164 -6.01 4.86 0.44
C PRO A 164 -6.84 4.20 -0.68
N ALA A 165 -6.40 3.04 -1.19
CA ALA A 165 -7.17 2.29 -2.17
C ALA A 165 -8.46 1.71 -1.55
N PHE A 166 -8.40 1.24 -0.30
CA PHE A 166 -9.57 0.75 0.43
C PHE A 166 -10.56 1.88 0.74
N VAL A 167 -10.08 3.02 1.23
CA VAL A 167 -10.91 4.20 1.48
C VAL A 167 -11.58 4.69 0.19
N THR A 168 -10.83 4.74 -0.93
CA THR A 168 -11.39 5.10 -2.24
C THR A 168 -12.45 4.10 -2.69
N TYR A 169 -12.24 2.80 -2.43
CA TYR A 169 -13.23 1.77 -2.74
C TYR A 169 -14.52 1.94 -1.93
N ILE A 170 -14.42 2.26 -0.62
CA ILE A 170 -15.60 2.59 0.19
C ILE A 170 -16.33 3.79 -0.41
N ARG A 171 -15.62 4.87 -0.71
CA ARG A 171 -16.20 6.10 -1.26
C ARG A 171 -16.97 5.85 -2.56
N GLN A 172 -16.44 5.00 -3.44
CA GLN A 172 -17.03 4.73 -4.74
C GLN A 172 -18.16 3.69 -4.69
N SER A 173 -18.02 2.65 -3.88
CA SER A 173 -18.90 1.47 -3.93
C SER A 173 -19.80 1.30 -2.71
N PHE A 174 -19.47 1.94 -1.59
CA PHE A 174 -20.20 1.86 -0.31
C PHE A 174 -20.28 3.22 0.38
N PRO A 175 -20.74 4.30 -0.29
CA PRO A 175 -20.70 5.66 0.25
C PRO A 175 -21.44 5.80 1.60
N GLN A 176 -22.45 4.96 1.84
CA GLN A 176 -23.19 4.92 3.12
C GLN A 176 -22.33 4.47 4.31
N LEU A 177 -21.18 3.83 4.06
CA LEU A 177 -20.24 3.41 5.11
C LEU A 177 -19.11 4.42 5.36
N LEU A 178 -19.04 5.53 4.61
CA LEU A 178 -18.03 6.57 4.81
C LEU A 178 -17.96 7.12 6.24
N PRO A 179 -19.08 7.35 6.95
CA PRO A 179 -19.03 7.79 8.34
C PRO A 179 -18.37 6.81 9.31
N MET A 180 -18.21 5.55 8.88
CA MET A 180 -17.58 4.48 9.66
C MET A 180 -16.08 4.34 9.37
N VAL A 181 -15.55 5.11 8.43
CA VAL A 181 -14.10 5.14 8.16
C VAL A 181 -13.42 5.95 9.25
N SER A 182 -12.29 5.47 9.75
CA SER A 182 -11.47 6.22 10.72
C SER A 182 -11.13 7.61 10.18
N HIS A 183 -11.24 8.62 11.04
CA HIS A 183 -10.90 10.00 10.69
C HIS A 183 -9.39 10.27 10.76
N ASN A 184 -8.61 9.32 11.25
CA ASN A 184 -7.18 9.46 11.39
C ASN A 184 -6.48 9.52 10.02
N LEU A 185 -5.40 10.28 9.95
CA LEU A 185 -4.51 10.28 8.81
C LEU A 185 -3.87 8.89 8.65
N SER A 186 -3.43 8.56 7.43
CA SER A 186 -2.62 7.36 7.26
C SER A 186 -1.26 7.51 7.95
N PRO A 187 -0.56 6.40 8.28
CA PRO A 187 0.77 6.44 8.87
C PRO A 187 1.76 7.35 8.13
N MET A 188 1.75 7.31 6.79
CA MET A 188 2.55 8.22 5.97
C MET A 188 2.24 9.69 6.28
N ALA A 189 0.96 10.05 6.26
CA ALA A 189 0.54 11.43 6.43
C ALA A 189 0.68 11.91 7.89
N ALA A 190 0.49 11.02 8.87
CA ALA A 190 0.62 11.34 10.29
C ALA A 190 2.06 11.75 10.65
N ILE A 191 3.04 10.93 10.30
CA ILE A 191 4.46 11.27 10.58
C ILE A 191 4.95 12.44 9.73
N ALA A 192 4.50 12.55 8.48
CA ALA A 192 4.87 13.70 7.65
C ALA A 192 4.32 15.02 8.18
N ARG A 193 3.10 15.02 8.69
CA ARG A 193 2.51 16.17 9.38
C ARG A 193 3.35 16.56 10.59
N PHE A 194 3.70 15.62 11.44
CA PHE A 194 4.55 15.87 12.60
C PHE A 194 5.90 16.49 12.20
N ILE A 195 6.56 15.95 11.15
CA ILE A 195 7.82 16.50 10.64
C ILE A 195 7.65 17.96 10.19
N LYS A 196 6.57 18.27 9.46
CA LYS A 196 6.31 19.65 8.99
C LYS A 196 5.95 20.61 10.13
N GLU A 197 5.26 20.13 11.18
CA GLU A 197 4.94 20.94 12.35
C GLU A 197 6.18 21.24 13.20
N THR A 198 7.11 20.29 13.30
CA THR A 198 8.38 20.47 14.07
C THR A 198 9.51 21.10 13.24
N THR A 199 9.50 20.94 11.93
CA THR A 199 10.48 21.48 11.00
C THR A 199 9.75 22.03 9.75
N PRO A 200 9.19 23.25 9.81
CA PRO A 200 8.28 23.77 8.77
C PRO A 200 8.88 23.80 7.36
N ASP A 201 10.21 24.08 7.22
CA ASP A 201 10.89 24.12 5.93
C ASP A 201 11.32 22.74 5.41
N ALA A 202 11.11 21.68 6.18
CA ALA A 202 11.47 20.33 5.77
C ALA A 202 10.72 19.92 4.50
N LYS A 203 11.37 19.11 3.67
CA LYS A 203 10.75 18.40 2.57
C LYS A 203 10.63 16.92 2.94
N THR A 204 9.49 16.32 2.62
CA THR A 204 9.17 14.94 2.99
C THR A 204 8.88 14.10 1.77
N ILE A 205 9.58 13.00 1.65
CA ILE A 205 9.40 12.03 0.57
C ILE A 205 9.04 10.69 1.22
N PHE A 206 7.86 10.17 0.88
CA PHE A 206 7.51 8.83 1.28
C PHE A 206 8.10 7.81 0.31
N ILE A 207 8.69 6.75 0.86
CA ILE A 207 9.30 5.64 0.10
C ILE A 207 8.62 4.35 0.55
N GLY A 208 7.91 3.68 -0.38
CA GLY A 208 7.16 2.50 0.01
C GLY A 208 6.60 1.71 -1.18
N PRO A 209 5.82 0.66 -0.92
CA PRO A 209 5.39 -0.31 -1.93
C PRO A 209 4.17 0.15 -2.75
N CYS A 210 3.64 1.36 -2.52
CA CYS A 210 2.24 1.63 -2.81
C CYS A 210 2.03 2.76 -3.81
N THR A 211 1.43 2.44 -4.96
CA THR A 211 1.03 3.44 -5.96
C THR A 211 -0.18 4.28 -5.51
N ALA A 212 -1.07 3.73 -4.67
CA ALA A 212 -2.20 4.49 -4.11
C ALA A 212 -1.75 5.62 -3.17
N LYS A 213 -0.58 5.51 -2.55
CA LYS A 213 0.04 6.58 -1.76
C LYS A 213 0.43 7.80 -2.63
N LYS A 214 0.73 7.59 -3.91
CA LYS A 214 0.95 8.69 -4.86
C LYS A 214 -0.33 9.50 -5.10
N ALA A 215 -1.48 8.83 -5.17
CA ALA A 215 -2.78 9.49 -5.27
C ALA A 215 -3.17 10.18 -3.95
N GLU A 216 -2.93 9.54 -2.81
CA GLU A 216 -3.20 10.10 -1.49
C GLU A 216 -2.41 11.40 -1.25
N ALA A 217 -1.14 11.44 -1.64
CA ALA A 217 -0.29 12.63 -1.52
C ALA A 217 -0.81 13.84 -2.32
N GLN A 218 -1.76 13.65 -3.24
CA GLN A 218 -2.38 14.74 -4.00
C GLN A 218 -3.70 15.23 -3.37
N LEU A 219 -4.20 14.57 -2.32
CA LEU A 219 -5.39 15.04 -1.61
C LEU A 219 -5.08 16.36 -0.88
N ASP A 220 -6.00 17.31 -0.91
CA ASP A 220 -5.82 18.62 -0.26
C ASP A 220 -5.51 18.52 1.23
N THR A 221 -5.99 17.45 1.89
CA THR A 221 -5.72 17.16 3.30
C THR A 221 -4.33 16.57 3.58
N VAL A 222 -3.63 16.08 2.58
CA VAL A 222 -2.32 15.39 2.70
C VAL A 222 -1.21 16.14 1.99
N LYS A 223 -1.54 16.76 0.86
CA LYS A 223 -0.60 17.51 0.00
C LYS A 223 0.29 18.52 0.72
N PRO A 224 -0.16 19.24 1.79
CA PRO A 224 0.74 20.12 2.54
C PRO A 224 1.88 19.41 3.26
N TYR A 225 1.73 18.11 3.53
CA TYR A 225 2.67 17.35 4.34
C TYR A 225 3.62 16.47 3.51
N ILE A 226 3.23 16.03 2.31
CA ILE A 226 4.01 15.11 1.47
C ILE A 226 4.40 15.81 0.17
N ASP A 227 5.70 16.00 -0.05
CA ASP A 227 6.23 16.65 -1.26
C ASP A 227 6.33 15.66 -2.45
N ALA A 228 6.65 14.37 -2.20
CA ALA A 228 6.67 13.33 -3.22
C ALA A 228 6.53 11.92 -2.62
N VAL A 229 6.23 10.95 -3.50
CA VAL A 229 6.15 9.52 -3.16
C VAL A 229 6.96 8.73 -4.17
N LEU A 230 7.87 7.88 -3.69
CA LEU A 230 8.62 6.91 -4.50
C LEU A 230 8.17 5.48 -4.16
N THR A 231 8.17 4.61 -5.16
CA THR A 231 8.10 3.17 -4.95
C THR A 231 9.48 2.59 -4.65
N PHE A 232 9.54 1.35 -4.16
CA PHE A 232 10.83 0.67 -3.97
C PHE A 232 11.55 0.41 -5.31
N GLU A 233 10.78 0.16 -6.39
CA GLU A 233 11.34 0.06 -7.74
C GLU A 233 11.98 1.38 -8.18
N GLU A 234 11.33 2.53 -7.91
CA GLU A 234 11.88 3.84 -8.20
C GLU A 234 13.11 4.15 -7.33
N LEU A 235 13.12 3.72 -6.06
CA LEU A 235 14.31 3.86 -5.21
C LEU A 235 15.49 3.03 -5.75
N GLN A 236 15.24 1.78 -6.18
CA GLN A 236 16.28 0.97 -6.83
C GLN A 236 16.85 1.67 -8.05
N ALA A 237 15.97 2.20 -8.91
CA ALA A 237 16.41 2.95 -10.09
C ALA A 237 17.23 4.21 -9.74
N LEU A 238 16.95 4.86 -8.59
CA LEU A 238 17.78 5.96 -8.10
C LEU A 238 19.17 5.50 -7.68
N PHE A 239 19.28 4.38 -6.96
CA PHE A 239 20.60 3.82 -6.62
C PHE A 239 21.39 3.48 -7.87
N ASP A 240 20.76 2.80 -8.84
CA ASP A 240 21.39 2.40 -10.11
C ASP A 240 21.83 3.63 -10.92
N SER A 241 21.01 4.68 -10.96
CA SER A 241 21.31 5.93 -11.71
C SER A 241 22.51 6.70 -11.17
N ARG A 242 22.95 6.38 -9.95
CA ARG A 242 24.09 7.01 -9.28
C ARG A 242 25.27 6.04 -9.16
N ASP A 243 25.20 4.88 -9.82
CA ASP A 243 26.21 3.81 -9.70
C ASP A 243 26.52 3.49 -8.22
N LEU A 244 25.48 3.56 -7.36
CA LEU A 244 25.63 3.40 -5.92
C LEU A 244 25.43 1.92 -5.53
N ASP A 245 26.55 1.24 -5.28
CA ASP A 245 26.53 -0.10 -4.69
C ASP A 245 26.32 -0.02 -3.17
N ILE A 246 25.07 -0.15 -2.75
CA ILE A 246 24.70 -0.07 -1.34
C ILE A 246 25.30 -1.22 -0.51
N THR A 247 25.68 -2.34 -1.12
CA THR A 247 26.28 -3.49 -0.40
C THR A 247 27.64 -3.18 0.19
N THR A 248 28.30 -2.15 -0.34
CA THR A 248 29.63 -1.69 0.13
C THR A 248 29.55 -0.65 1.25
N LEU A 249 28.35 -0.12 1.52
CA LEU A 249 28.18 0.91 2.53
C LEU A 249 28.15 0.34 3.95
N PRO A 250 28.59 1.12 4.95
CA PRO A 250 28.41 0.75 6.35
C PRO A 250 26.92 0.70 6.68
N GLU A 251 26.56 -0.10 7.67
CA GLU A 251 25.19 -0.14 8.17
C GLU A 251 24.89 1.10 9.03
N ASP A 252 23.73 1.70 8.80
CA ASP A 252 23.17 2.74 9.65
C ASP A 252 21.92 2.21 10.37
N VAL A 253 21.54 2.84 11.47
CA VAL A 253 20.43 2.41 12.30
C VAL A 253 19.15 3.15 11.93
N LEU A 254 18.07 2.39 11.78
CA LEU A 254 16.72 2.91 11.68
C LEU A 254 15.87 2.25 12.76
N ASP A 255 15.56 2.98 13.82
CA ASP A 255 14.85 2.45 14.98
C ASP A 255 14.08 3.57 15.69
N ASN A 256 12.94 3.95 15.08
CA ASN A 256 12.10 5.05 15.54
C ASN A 256 10.69 4.58 15.96
N ALA A 257 10.37 3.29 15.82
CA ALA A 257 9.01 2.78 15.94
C ALA A 257 8.95 1.52 16.79
N SER A 258 7.76 1.21 17.29
CA SER A 258 7.50 0.00 18.04
C SER A 258 7.43 -1.25 17.15
N TYR A 259 7.40 -2.42 17.80
CA TYR A 259 7.03 -3.68 17.15
C TYR A 259 5.71 -3.55 16.37
N PHE A 260 4.69 -2.96 16.99
CA PHE A 260 3.35 -2.86 16.44
C PHE A 260 3.29 -1.91 15.23
N GLY A 261 4.00 -0.79 15.27
CA GLY A 261 4.13 0.10 14.13
C GLY A 261 4.78 -0.58 12.92
N ARG A 262 5.82 -1.39 13.14
CA ARG A 262 6.54 -2.10 12.07
C ARG A 262 5.69 -3.20 11.42
N ILE A 263 4.94 -3.99 12.20
CA ILE A 263 4.08 -5.05 11.65
C ILE A 263 2.82 -4.56 10.96
N PHE A 264 2.49 -3.27 11.07
CA PHE A 264 1.35 -2.64 10.38
C PHE A 264 1.37 -2.85 8.85
N ALA A 265 2.55 -3.12 8.28
CA ALA A 265 2.72 -3.36 6.85
C ALA A 265 2.17 -4.70 6.36
N ARG A 266 1.90 -5.65 7.24
CA ARG A 266 1.31 -6.95 6.90
C ARG A 266 -0.17 -7.03 7.27
N SER A 267 -0.91 -7.89 6.56
CA SER A 267 -2.30 -8.18 6.90
C SER A 267 -2.42 -8.72 8.33
N GLY A 268 -3.34 -8.19 9.11
CA GLY A 268 -3.54 -8.44 10.53
C GLY A 268 -2.70 -7.55 11.46
N GLY A 269 -1.65 -6.90 10.95
CA GLY A 269 -0.76 -6.10 11.79
C GLY A 269 -1.40 -4.84 12.33
N LEU A 270 -2.33 -4.24 11.57
CA LEU A 270 -3.10 -3.09 12.05
C LEU A 270 -4.04 -3.49 13.19
N SER A 271 -4.73 -4.62 13.04
CA SER A 271 -5.62 -5.13 14.11
C SER A 271 -4.84 -5.47 15.38
N ASP A 272 -3.64 -6.04 15.24
CA ASP A 272 -2.74 -6.31 16.38
C ASP A 272 -2.33 -4.99 17.06
N ALA A 273 -1.99 -3.95 16.28
CA ALA A 273 -1.60 -2.64 16.81
C ALA A 273 -2.77 -1.92 17.50
N VAL A 274 -3.99 -1.98 16.96
CA VAL A 274 -5.19 -1.42 17.61
C VAL A 274 -5.50 -2.13 18.91
N ALA A 275 -5.35 -3.47 18.95
CA ALA A 275 -5.53 -4.25 20.17
C ALA A 275 -4.53 -3.83 21.26
N GLU A 276 -3.27 -3.64 20.91
CA GLU A 276 -2.26 -3.16 21.85
C GLU A 276 -2.54 -1.71 22.28
N GLY A 277 -2.95 -0.83 21.34
CA GLY A 277 -3.33 0.54 21.67
C GLY A 277 -4.50 0.63 22.67
N LEU A 278 -5.51 -0.25 22.57
CA LEU A 278 -6.58 -0.37 23.56
C LEU A 278 -6.02 -0.78 24.93
N LYS A 279 -5.17 -1.79 24.95
CA LYS A 279 -4.57 -2.34 26.17
C LYS A 279 -3.66 -1.31 26.87
N GLU A 280 -2.75 -0.65 26.15
CA GLU A 280 -1.82 0.33 26.72
C GLU A 280 -2.54 1.56 27.30
N GLN A 281 -3.68 1.92 26.70
CA GLN A 281 -4.52 3.02 27.17
C GLN A 281 -5.53 2.59 28.25
N ASN A 282 -5.54 1.33 28.68
CA ASN A 282 -6.48 0.76 29.65
C ASN A 282 -7.95 0.98 29.22
N ILE A 283 -8.23 0.87 27.91
CA ILE A 283 -9.57 0.97 27.36
C ILE A 283 -10.22 -0.43 27.34
N ASP A 284 -11.28 -0.60 28.12
CA ASP A 284 -12.05 -1.85 28.14
C ASP A 284 -12.99 -1.91 26.92
N PHE A 285 -12.54 -2.57 25.86
CA PHE A 285 -13.29 -2.74 24.62
C PHE A 285 -13.04 -4.13 24.02
N ASP A 286 -14.12 -4.89 23.81
CA ASP A 286 -14.05 -6.23 23.18
C ASP A 286 -13.84 -6.12 21.66
N LEU A 287 -12.58 -6.06 21.24
CA LEU A 287 -12.19 -5.94 19.85
C LEU A 287 -12.49 -7.23 19.07
N LYS A 288 -13.31 -7.12 18.02
CA LYS A 288 -13.63 -8.20 17.06
C LYS A 288 -13.21 -7.78 15.66
N PRO A 289 -11.96 -8.02 15.27
CA PRO A 289 -11.46 -7.57 13.99
C PRO A 289 -11.89 -8.47 12.84
N CYS A 290 -12.22 -7.86 11.71
CA CYS A 290 -12.37 -8.51 10.41
C CYS A 290 -11.17 -8.11 9.55
N VAL A 291 -10.15 -8.96 9.52
CA VAL A 291 -8.95 -8.75 8.71
C VAL A 291 -9.26 -9.07 7.25
N CYS A 292 -9.19 -8.05 6.39
CA CYS A 292 -9.48 -8.17 4.97
C CYS A 292 -8.18 -8.15 4.16
N ASP A 293 -7.78 -9.31 3.69
CA ASP A 293 -6.59 -9.51 2.87
C ASP A 293 -6.96 -9.46 1.37
N GLY A 294 -6.68 -8.32 0.77
CA GLY A 294 -7.04 -8.01 -0.61
C GLY A 294 -8.44 -7.44 -0.79
N ILE A 295 -8.65 -6.74 -1.92
CA ILE A 295 -9.88 -5.96 -2.20
C ILE A 295 -11.14 -6.83 -2.27
N GLU A 296 -11.03 -8.12 -2.64
CA GLU A 296 -12.18 -9.03 -2.67
C GLU A 296 -12.68 -9.35 -1.26
N ALA A 297 -11.77 -9.58 -0.32
CA ALA A 297 -12.12 -9.75 1.10
C ALA A 297 -12.73 -8.46 1.67
N CYS A 298 -12.15 -7.30 1.36
CA CYS A 298 -12.72 -6.00 1.72
C CYS A 298 -14.16 -5.86 1.21
N ARG A 299 -14.43 -6.20 -0.06
CA ARG A 299 -15.76 -6.16 -0.63
C ARG A 299 -16.76 -7.02 0.13
N MET A 300 -16.35 -8.23 0.51
CA MET A 300 -17.22 -9.14 1.25
C MET A 300 -17.55 -8.63 2.66
N ALA A 301 -16.57 -8.09 3.37
CA ALA A 301 -16.77 -7.48 4.68
C ALA A 301 -17.71 -6.28 4.62
N LEU A 302 -17.46 -5.35 3.67
CA LEU A 302 -18.31 -4.17 3.46
C LEU A 302 -19.74 -4.53 3.06
N LEU A 303 -19.95 -5.57 2.22
CA LEU A 303 -21.27 -6.10 1.88
C LEU A 303 -21.98 -6.67 3.10
N LYS A 304 -21.29 -7.44 3.95
CA LYS A 304 -21.86 -7.96 5.20
C LYS A 304 -22.23 -6.80 6.15
N LYS A 305 -21.35 -5.79 6.27
CA LYS A 305 -21.64 -4.62 7.11
C LYS A 305 -22.83 -3.83 6.60
N SER A 306 -22.93 -3.59 5.30
CA SER A 306 -24.07 -2.86 4.70
C SER A 306 -25.41 -3.57 4.90
N LYS A 307 -25.38 -4.88 5.15
CA LYS A 307 -26.57 -5.70 5.46
C LYS A 307 -26.76 -5.96 6.96
N ASN A 308 -25.93 -5.38 7.82
CA ASN A 308 -25.91 -5.59 9.27
C ASN A 308 -25.77 -7.06 9.69
N VAL A 309 -25.02 -7.87 8.91
CA VAL A 309 -24.74 -9.29 9.21
C VAL A 309 -23.26 -9.58 9.44
N LEU A 310 -22.46 -8.54 9.61
CA LEU A 310 -21.05 -8.68 9.95
C LEU A 310 -20.91 -8.83 11.47
N ASP A 311 -20.33 -9.95 11.90
CA ASP A 311 -19.97 -10.20 13.30
C ASP A 311 -18.53 -9.73 13.56
N ALA A 312 -18.34 -8.40 13.52
CA ALA A 312 -17.09 -7.72 13.83
C ALA A 312 -17.38 -6.24 14.13
N ASN A 313 -16.52 -5.62 14.91
CA ASN A 313 -16.60 -4.19 15.24
C ASN A 313 -15.44 -3.35 14.66
N PHE A 314 -14.47 -4.02 14.03
CA PHE A 314 -13.37 -3.36 13.31
C PHE A 314 -13.10 -4.04 11.98
N ILE A 315 -13.03 -3.28 10.88
CA ILE A 315 -12.60 -3.80 9.58
C ILE A 315 -11.20 -3.27 9.27
N GLU A 316 -10.21 -4.14 9.31
CA GLU A 316 -8.90 -3.87 8.73
C GLU A 316 -8.97 -4.11 7.23
N GLY A 317 -8.91 -3.04 6.43
CA GLY A 317 -9.03 -3.12 4.97
C GLY A 317 -7.70 -2.91 4.26
N MET A 318 -7.15 -3.98 3.67
CA MET A 318 -5.96 -3.95 2.82
C MET A 318 -6.31 -4.32 1.37
N ALA A 319 -6.06 -3.42 0.42
CA ALA A 319 -6.39 -3.67 -1.00
C ALA A 319 -5.44 -4.68 -1.67
N CYS A 320 -4.22 -4.81 -1.17
CA CYS A 320 -3.21 -5.75 -1.65
C CYS A 320 -3.24 -7.05 -0.84
N LEU A 321 -2.98 -8.18 -1.48
CA LEU A 321 -2.82 -9.48 -0.79
C LEU A 321 -1.55 -9.45 0.07
N GLY A 322 -1.65 -9.93 1.29
CA GLY A 322 -0.59 -9.89 2.29
C GLY A 322 -0.44 -8.53 3.00
N GLY A 323 -1.24 -7.52 2.63
CA GLY A 323 -1.08 -6.15 3.09
C GLY A 323 -0.13 -5.34 2.22
N CYS A 324 0.56 -4.35 2.80
CA CYS A 324 1.48 -3.47 2.07
C CYS A 324 2.69 -4.23 1.47
N ILE A 325 3.07 -5.38 2.03
CA ILE A 325 4.13 -6.25 1.50
C ILE A 325 3.82 -6.85 0.12
N GLY A 326 2.57 -6.81 -0.32
CA GLY A 326 2.11 -7.19 -1.66
C GLY A 326 1.81 -5.99 -2.56
N GLY A 327 2.27 -4.81 -2.21
CA GLY A 327 2.05 -3.57 -2.98
C GLY A 327 2.67 -3.60 -4.37
N ALA A 328 2.06 -2.86 -5.30
CA ALA A 328 2.45 -2.87 -6.71
C ALA A 328 3.86 -2.33 -7.00
N GLY A 329 4.42 -1.52 -6.11
CA GLY A 329 5.79 -0.96 -6.23
C GLY A 329 6.83 -1.71 -5.39
N CYS A 330 6.54 -2.95 -4.98
CA CYS A 330 7.50 -3.86 -4.35
C CYS A 330 8.49 -4.42 -5.37
N LEU A 331 9.76 -4.58 -4.97
CA LEU A 331 10.78 -5.29 -5.75
C LEU A 331 10.56 -6.80 -5.70
N THR A 332 10.08 -7.31 -4.57
CA THR A 332 9.83 -8.74 -4.35
C THR A 332 8.43 -8.98 -3.80
N HIS A 333 7.82 -10.06 -4.27
CA HIS A 333 6.51 -10.51 -3.81
C HIS A 333 6.64 -11.97 -3.34
N GLY A 334 5.97 -12.32 -2.25
CA GLY A 334 5.98 -13.70 -1.75
C GLY A 334 5.67 -13.81 -0.26
N GLU A 335 5.39 -15.02 0.17
CA GLU A 335 5.04 -15.34 1.56
C GLU A 335 6.18 -15.02 2.56
N LYS A 336 7.43 -15.09 2.11
CA LYS A 336 8.61 -14.77 2.93
C LYS A 336 8.61 -13.32 3.45
N ASN A 337 8.01 -12.39 2.70
CA ASN A 337 7.98 -10.97 3.07
C ASN A 337 7.28 -10.74 4.41
N LYS A 338 6.27 -11.56 4.76
CA LYS A 338 5.61 -11.49 6.06
C LYS A 338 6.58 -11.83 7.20
N ALA A 339 7.34 -12.91 7.04
CA ALA A 339 8.30 -13.33 8.06
C ALA A 339 9.43 -12.30 8.26
N GLU A 340 9.87 -11.64 7.18
CA GLU A 340 10.87 -10.56 7.26
C GLU A 340 10.33 -9.32 7.99
N VAL A 341 9.08 -8.92 7.72
CA VAL A 341 8.44 -7.81 8.46
C VAL A 341 8.23 -8.16 9.92
N ASP A 342 7.79 -9.39 10.24
CA ASP A 342 7.66 -9.85 11.64
C ASP A 342 9.01 -9.89 12.35
N LYS A 343 10.09 -10.29 11.65
CA LYS A 343 11.45 -10.25 12.17
C LYS A 343 11.87 -8.81 12.46
N TYR A 344 11.70 -7.91 11.49
CA TYR A 344 12.00 -6.50 11.65
C TYR A 344 11.20 -5.86 12.80
N GLY A 345 9.94 -6.26 12.98
CA GLY A 345 9.14 -5.86 14.15
C GLY A 345 9.82 -6.26 15.45
N ARG A 346 10.25 -7.53 15.58
CA ARG A 346 10.93 -8.01 16.81
C ARG A 346 12.26 -7.31 17.11
N GLU A 347 12.92 -6.76 16.09
CA GLU A 347 14.18 -6.02 16.23
C GLU A 347 13.96 -4.58 16.76
N ALA A 348 12.73 -4.07 16.83
CA ALA A 348 12.43 -2.76 17.40
C ALA A 348 12.95 -2.65 18.84
N TYR A 349 13.61 -1.54 19.15
CA TYR A 349 14.06 -1.24 20.51
C TYR A 349 12.84 -1.01 21.41
N GLU A 350 11.95 -0.12 20.97
CA GLU A 350 10.70 0.17 21.68
C GLU A 350 9.70 -0.98 21.48
N LYS A 351 9.21 -1.54 22.56
CA LYS A 351 8.30 -2.69 22.51
C LYS A 351 6.83 -2.29 22.59
N THR A 352 6.54 -1.08 23.05
CA THR A 352 5.20 -0.54 23.21
C THR A 352 4.97 0.64 22.27
N ILE A 353 3.71 0.89 21.94
CA ILE A 353 3.30 2.05 21.14
C ILE A 353 3.56 3.34 21.96
N ALA A 354 3.27 3.30 23.26
CA ALA A 354 3.44 4.44 24.15
C ALA A 354 4.91 4.89 24.27
N ASP A 355 5.86 3.93 24.36
CA ASP A 355 7.28 4.24 24.41
C ASP A 355 7.74 4.87 23.08
N ALA A 356 7.38 4.28 21.94
CA ALA A 356 7.73 4.80 20.61
C ALA A 356 7.15 6.22 20.39
N THR A 357 5.90 6.47 20.78
CA THR A 357 5.26 7.79 20.62
C THR A 357 5.71 8.82 21.64
N SER A 358 6.41 8.43 22.71
CA SER A 358 6.86 9.35 23.77
C SER A 358 7.77 10.46 23.24
N VAL A 359 8.56 10.18 22.19
CA VAL A 359 9.45 11.16 21.54
C VAL A 359 8.70 12.25 20.76
N LEU A 360 7.39 12.10 20.58
CA LEU A 360 6.54 13.03 19.84
C LEU A 360 5.78 14.01 20.79
N LYS A 361 5.84 13.77 22.09
CA LYS A 361 5.21 14.56 23.14
C LYS A 361 6.20 15.57 23.72
#